data_7309b0a2a5bf2807c82e02a5e5877419
#
_entry.id   7309b0a2a5bf2807c82e02a5e5877419
#
_cell.length_a   1.000
_cell.length_b   1.000
_cell.length_c   1.000
_cell.angle_alpha   90.00
_cell.angle_beta   90.00
_cell.angle_gamma   90.00
#
_symmetry.space_group_name_H-M   'P 1'
#
loop_
_entity.id
_entity.type
_entity.pdbx_description
1 polymer ?
#
loop_
_entity_poly.entity_id
_entity_poly.type
_entity_poly.pdbx_seq_one_letter_code
_entity_poly.pdbx_strand_id
1 'polypeptide(L)'
;AATTYASEGEALATLLKQFNPSGDPQLTTLAESLTEGEKKDEDKLEAILEYTTNHIANNGLTLDQTGYRLRPADAVMSTAYGTEVEKANLLAGLLDGAGFKAEPMATYQAYADKGLALKAVDQLFVSCMVNGELYLFSTSSTHRPQTVNFDRTPLFSLQTGKPVAIAVPQDYLIKSDIAVRFKDGKVTTSTKESVGKELMPYFTTGNSENEQTAPLKVENGYATISLPDAGY
;
A
#
# COMPACT_ATOMS: atom_id res chain seq x y z
N ALA A 1 -10.88 -7.02 -26.65
CA ALA A 1 -9.99 -8.06 -26.15
C ALA A 1 -10.79 -9.34 -25.92
N ALA A 2 -10.19 -10.50 -26.11
CA ALA A 2 -10.81 -11.80 -25.84
C ALA A 2 -9.98 -12.50 -24.77
N THR A 3 -10.67 -13.21 -23.86
CA THR A 3 -10.03 -14.06 -22.86
C THR A 3 -10.59 -15.47 -22.97
N THR A 4 -9.78 -16.46 -22.62
CA THR A 4 -10.21 -17.86 -22.53
C THR A 4 -10.69 -18.22 -21.10
N TYR A 5 -10.53 -17.32 -20.15
CA TYR A 5 -11.00 -17.55 -18.77
C TYR A 5 -12.53 -17.34 -18.67
N ALA A 6 -13.20 -18.20 -17.93
CA ALA A 6 -14.64 -18.11 -17.69
C ALA A 6 -15.00 -17.05 -16.65
N SER A 7 -14.06 -16.67 -15.79
CA SER A 7 -14.25 -15.66 -14.73
C SER A 7 -12.93 -15.01 -14.34
N GLU A 8 -13.03 -13.86 -13.66
CA GLU A 8 -11.89 -13.18 -13.03
C GLU A 8 -11.21 -14.10 -11.99
N GLY A 9 -12.02 -14.87 -11.24
CA GLY A 9 -11.49 -15.82 -10.25
C GLY A 9 -10.63 -16.92 -10.88
N GLU A 10 -11.00 -17.44 -12.05
CA GLU A 10 -10.19 -18.42 -12.77
C GLU A 10 -8.86 -17.81 -13.24
N ALA A 11 -8.91 -16.58 -13.72
CA ALA A 11 -7.71 -15.85 -14.12
C ALA A 11 -6.76 -15.62 -12.94
N LEU A 12 -7.29 -15.13 -11.79
CA LEU A 12 -6.51 -14.94 -10.58
C LEU A 12 -5.92 -16.24 -10.03
N ALA A 13 -6.69 -17.33 -10.07
CA ALA A 13 -6.18 -18.64 -9.68
C ALA A 13 -5.00 -19.11 -10.55
N THR A 14 -4.99 -18.74 -11.84
CA THR A 14 -3.86 -19.04 -12.73
C THR A 14 -2.64 -18.20 -12.40
N LEU A 15 -2.83 -16.97 -11.96
CA LEU A 15 -1.74 -16.14 -11.46
C LEU A 15 -1.18 -16.70 -10.15
N LEU A 16 -2.05 -17.07 -9.22
CA LEU A 16 -1.66 -17.63 -7.92
C LEU A 16 -0.85 -18.93 -8.05
N LYS A 17 -1.12 -19.76 -9.04
CA LYS A 17 -0.32 -20.99 -9.29
C LYS A 17 1.16 -20.74 -9.54
N GLN A 18 1.54 -19.51 -9.85
CA GLN A 18 2.92 -19.11 -10.07
C GLN A 18 3.60 -18.56 -8.79
N PHE A 19 2.82 -18.34 -7.73
CA PHE A 19 3.35 -17.91 -6.44
C PHE A 19 4.10 -19.06 -5.77
N ASN A 20 5.08 -18.70 -4.94
CA ASN A 20 5.78 -19.70 -4.14
C ASN A 20 4.77 -20.42 -3.22
N PRO A 21 4.96 -21.73 -3.03
CA PRO A 21 4.12 -22.48 -2.10
C PRO A 21 4.32 -21.97 -0.67
N SER A 22 3.30 -22.12 0.16
CA SER A 22 3.42 -21.91 1.60
C SER A 22 4.49 -22.81 2.19
N GLY A 23 5.31 -22.29 3.11
CA GLY A 23 6.39 -23.02 3.74
C GLY A 23 7.62 -23.26 2.84
N ASP A 24 7.84 -22.41 1.82
CA ASP A 24 9.08 -22.44 1.04
C ASP A 24 10.30 -22.29 1.97
N PRO A 25 11.23 -23.26 1.99
CA PRO A 25 12.33 -23.28 2.96
C PRO A 25 13.26 -22.08 2.85
N GLN A 26 13.49 -21.55 1.65
CA GLN A 26 14.38 -20.39 1.46
C GLN A 26 13.73 -19.13 2.01
N LEU A 27 12.44 -18.94 1.75
CA LEU A 27 11.69 -17.79 2.26
C LEU A 27 11.53 -17.89 3.78
N THR A 28 11.30 -19.08 4.32
CA THR A 28 11.23 -19.30 5.77
C THR A 28 12.57 -18.95 6.44
N THR A 29 13.69 -19.43 5.92
CA THR A 29 15.02 -19.11 6.47
C THR A 29 15.32 -17.61 6.43
N LEU A 30 14.97 -16.94 5.33
CA LEU A 30 15.15 -15.50 5.23
C LEU A 30 14.22 -14.73 6.19
N ALA A 31 12.96 -15.15 6.30
CA ALA A 31 12.01 -14.54 7.21
C ALA A 31 12.46 -14.65 8.68
N GLU A 32 12.94 -15.83 9.09
CA GLU A 32 13.54 -16.05 10.42
C GLU A 32 14.72 -15.10 10.66
N SER A 33 15.60 -14.94 9.67
CA SER A 33 16.75 -14.05 9.78
C SER A 33 16.35 -12.58 9.88
N LEU A 34 15.34 -12.16 9.10
CA LEU A 34 14.86 -10.78 9.12
C LEU A 34 14.16 -10.42 10.44
N THR A 35 13.55 -11.40 11.08
CA THR A 35 12.78 -11.22 12.32
C THR A 35 13.53 -11.64 13.57
N GLU A 36 14.82 -11.98 13.43
CA GLU A 36 15.65 -12.40 14.56
C GLU A 36 15.74 -11.31 15.64
N GLY A 37 15.35 -11.67 16.86
CA GLY A 37 15.35 -10.75 18.00
C GLY A 37 14.06 -9.92 18.17
N GLU A 38 13.20 -9.87 17.15
CA GLU A 38 11.94 -9.16 17.24
C GLU A 38 10.92 -9.95 18.07
N LYS A 39 10.37 -9.28 19.10
CA LYS A 39 9.45 -9.92 20.07
C LYS A 39 7.99 -9.66 19.76
N LYS A 40 7.70 -8.56 19.07
CA LYS A 40 6.35 -8.16 18.71
C LYS A 40 6.09 -8.50 17.26
N ASP A 41 4.88 -8.91 16.98
CA ASP A 41 4.47 -9.26 15.63
C ASP A 41 4.49 -8.04 14.70
N GLU A 42 4.17 -6.86 15.20
CA GLU A 42 4.24 -5.61 14.44
C GLU A 42 5.68 -5.28 14.01
N ASP A 43 6.67 -5.50 14.89
CA ASP A 43 8.08 -5.26 14.59
C ASP A 43 8.59 -6.25 13.53
N LYS A 44 8.12 -7.52 13.58
CA LYS A 44 8.41 -8.52 12.54
C LYS A 44 7.81 -8.15 11.19
N LEU A 45 6.56 -7.67 11.19
CA LEU A 45 5.91 -7.19 9.96
C LEU A 45 6.70 -6.04 9.35
N GLU A 46 7.12 -5.07 10.15
CA GLU A 46 7.87 -3.92 9.70
C GLU A 46 9.21 -4.35 9.07
N ALA A 47 9.95 -5.24 9.70
CA ALA A 47 11.23 -5.75 9.19
C ALA A 47 11.06 -6.44 7.81
N ILE A 48 10.03 -7.28 7.67
CA ILE A 48 9.73 -7.97 6.39
C ILE A 48 9.29 -6.96 5.32
N LEU A 49 8.44 -6.00 5.68
CA LEU A 49 7.96 -4.98 4.76
C LEU A 49 9.11 -4.07 4.31
N GLU A 50 9.97 -3.63 5.23
CA GLU A 50 11.16 -2.84 4.94
C GLU A 50 12.09 -3.56 3.96
N TYR A 51 12.37 -4.84 4.20
CA TYR A 51 13.16 -5.64 3.27
C TYR A 51 12.55 -5.65 1.87
N THR A 52 11.26 -5.95 1.75
CA THR A 52 10.58 -6.07 0.47
C THR A 52 10.46 -4.74 -0.28
N THR A 53 10.33 -3.62 0.45
CA THR A 53 10.18 -2.28 -0.16
C THR A 53 11.51 -1.64 -0.48
N ASN A 54 12.51 -1.75 0.41
CA ASN A 54 13.75 -1.00 0.33
C ASN A 54 14.92 -1.78 -0.29
N HIS A 55 14.94 -3.13 -0.12
CA HIS A 55 16.03 -3.95 -0.69
C HIS A 55 15.68 -4.55 -2.05
N ILE A 56 14.40 -4.63 -2.39
CA ILE A 56 13.96 -5.14 -3.69
C ILE A 56 13.43 -3.97 -4.52
N ALA A 57 14.21 -3.54 -5.50
CA ALA A 57 13.80 -2.47 -6.40
C ALA A 57 12.61 -2.87 -7.29
N ASN A 58 11.72 -1.93 -7.59
CA ASN A 58 10.66 -2.16 -8.58
C ASN A 58 11.22 -1.85 -9.98
N ASN A 59 11.08 -2.79 -10.92
CA ASN A 59 11.52 -2.60 -12.29
C ASN A 59 10.49 -1.88 -13.19
N GLY A 60 9.31 -1.55 -12.66
CA GLY A 60 8.26 -0.80 -13.36
C GLY A 60 7.54 -1.56 -14.47
N LEU A 61 7.84 -2.83 -14.72
CA LEU A 61 7.15 -3.62 -15.72
C LEU A 61 5.78 -4.05 -15.21
N THR A 62 4.77 -3.89 -16.05
CA THR A 62 3.41 -4.34 -15.77
C THR A 62 3.24 -5.84 -16.05
N LEU A 63 2.19 -6.43 -15.50
CA LEU A 63 1.92 -7.87 -15.63
C LEU A 63 1.75 -8.33 -17.10
N ASP A 64 1.17 -7.49 -17.94
CA ASP A 64 1.03 -7.79 -19.38
C ASP A 64 2.37 -7.68 -20.14
N GLN A 65 3.26 -6.78 -19.76
CA GLN A 65 4.60 -6.67 -20.34
C GLN A 65 5.48 -7.88 -20.02
N THR A 66 5.24 -8.56 -18.90
CA THR A 66 5.93 -9.82 -18.56
C THR A 66 5.26 -11.06 -19.17
N GLY A 67 4.22 -10.87 -19.97
CA GLY A 67 3.43 -11.98 -20.55
C GLY A 67 2.69 -12.78 -19.47
N TYR A 68 2.32 -12.13 -18.37
CA TYR A 68 1.62 -12.74 -17.23
C TYR A 68 2.44 -13.82 -16.52
N ARG A 69 3.75 -13.71 -16.57
CA ARG A 69 4.68 -14.65 -15.92
C ARG A 69 5.43 -13.97 -14.78
N LEU A 70 5.63 -14.74 -13.70
CA LEU A 70 6.42 -14.36 -12.56
C LEU A 70 7.74 -15.12 -12.56
N ARG A 71 8.81 -14.45 -12.17
CA ARG A 71 10.02 -15.14 -11.75
C ARG A 71 9.81 -15.71 -10.34
N PRO A 72 10.45 -16.83 -10.01
CA PRO A 72 10.41 -17.38 -8.66
C PRO A 72 11.10 -16.41 -7.67
N ALA A 73 10.73 -16.51 -6.38
CA ALA A 73 11.20 -15.59 -5.36
C ALA A 73 12.72 -15.59 -5.17
N ASP A 74 13.39 -16.74 -5.33
CA ASP A 74 14.85 -16.86 -5.28
C ASP A 74 15.54 -16.02 -6.37
N ALA A 75 14.97 -15.97 -7.58
CA ALA A 75 15.49 -15.13 -8.66
C ALA A 75 15.27 -13.62 -8.36
N VAL A 76 14.17 -13.27 -7.71
CA VAL A 76 13.90 -11.89 -7.28
C VAL A 76 14.87 -11.46 -6.20
N MET A 77 15.08 -12.31 -5.18
CA MET A 77 16.05 -12.08 -4.11
C MET A 77 17.48 -11.93 -4.64
N SER A 78 17.91 -12.84 -5.50
CA SER A 78 19.29 -12.85 -6.02
C SER A 78 19.60 -11.64 -6.91
N THR A 79 18.59 -11.09 -7.58
CA THR A 79 18.75 -9.91 -8.46
C THR A 79 18.42 -8.60 -7.77
N ALA A 80 17.83 -8.64 -6.57
CA ALA A 80 17.36 -7.49 -5.79
C ALA A 80 16.41 -6.55 -6.56
N TYR A 81 15.65 -7.07 -7.53
CA TYR A 81 14.58 -6.33 -8.21
C TYR A 81 13.46 -7.25 -8.67
N GLY A 82 12.26 -6.70 -8.80
CA GLY A 82 11.08 -7.42 -9.27
C GLY A 82 9.98 -6.51 -9.80
N THR A 83 8.98 -7.11 -10.42
CA THR A 83 7.70 -6.47 -10.71
C THR A 83 6.88 -6.36 -9.43
N GLU A 84 5.80 -5.57 -9.42
CA GLU A 84 4.89 -5.51 -8.27
C GLU A 84 4.37 -6.89 -7.88
N VAL A 85 3.97 -7.70 -8.85
CA VAL A 85 3.44 -9.04 -8.58
C VAL A 85 4.51 -10.00 -8.05
N GLU A 86 5.74 -9.90 -8.54
CA GLU A 86 6.88 -10.68 -8.02
C GLU A 86 7.23 -10.26 -6.59
N LYS A 87 7.19 -8.96 -6.29
CA LYS A 87 7.37 -8.45 -4.93
C LYS A 87 6.23 -8.87 -4.00
N ALA A 88 4.98 -8.90 -4.48
CA ALA A 88 3.84 -9.41 -3.72
C ALA A 88 3.99 -10.90 -3.42
N ASN A 89 4.48 -11.70 -4.37
CA ASN A 89 4.80 -13.11 -4.14
C ASN A 89 5.88 -13.26 -3.06
N LEU A 90 6.97 -12.51 -3.15
CA LEU A 90 8.04 -12.54 -2.16
C LEU A 90 7.54 -12.12 -0.77
N LEU A 91 6.78 -11.02 -0.68
CA LEU A 91 6.22 -10.54 0.58
C LEU A 91 5.28 -11.57 1.22
N ALA A 92 4.37 -12.16 0.43
CA ALA A 92 3.47 -13.19 0.93
C ALA A 92 4.24 -14.41 1.48
N GLY A 93 5.27 -14.86 0.76
CA GLY A 93 6.10 -15.98 1.20
C GLY A 93 6.94 -15.69 2.44
N LEU A 94 7.47 -14.47 2.59
CA LEU A 94 8.21 -14.05 3.78
C LEU A 94 7.29 -13.94 5.00
N LEU A 95 6.10 -13.36 4.85
CA LEU A 95 5.12 -13.30 5.93
C LEU A 95 4.68 -14.70 6.37
N ASP A 96 4.44 -15.59 5.42
CA ASP A 96 4.10 -16.99 5.72
C ASP A 96 5.26 -17.71 6.42
N GLY A 97 6.49 -17.50 5.95
CA GLY A 97 7.71 -18.03 6.59
C GLY A 97 7.93 -17.53 8.01
N ALA A 98 7.49 -16.33 8.34
CA ALA A 98 7.50 -15.77 9.69
C ALA A 98 6.31 -16.23 10.57
N GLY A 99 5.41 -17.07 10.03
CA GLY A 99 4.25 -17.62 10.73
C GLY A 99 2.99 -16.81 10.62
N PHE A 100 2.96 -15.75 9.79
CA PHE A 100 1.76 -14.99 9.50
C PHE A 100 0.96 -15.66 8.38
N LYS A 101 -0.37 -15.60 8.50
CA LYS A 101 -1.25 -16.11 7.44
C LYS A 101 -1.43 -15.05 6.37
N ALA A 102 -0.57 -15.07 5.37
CA ALA A 102 -0.57 -14.10 4.30
C ALA A 102 -1.50 -14.51 3.14
N GLU A 103 -2.21 -13.53 2.57
CA GLU A 103 -3.08 -13.74 1.43
C GLU A 103 -2.81 -12.68 0.35
N PRO A 104 -2.37 -13.09 -0.87
CA PRO A 104 -2.25 -12.20 -2.00
C PRO A 104 -3.62 -11.74 -2.49
N MET A 105 -3.72 -10.45 -2.80
CA MET A 105 -4.95 -9.80 -3.27
C MET A 105 -4.67 -8.92 -4.47
N ALA A 106 -5.69 -8.66 -5.27
CA ALA A 106 -5.60 -7.77 -6.43
C ALA A 106 -6.82 -6.87 -6.54
N THR A 107 -6.62 -5.68 -7.10
CA THR A 107 -7.72 -4.85 -7.60
C THR A 107 -7.76 -4.91 -9.12
N TYR A 108 -8.95 -4.63 -9.66
CA TYR A 108 -9.16 -4.47 -11.09
C TYR A 108 -9.34 -3.00 -11.43
N GLN A 109 -8.95 -2.61 -12.64
CA GLN A 109 -9.20 -1.26 -13.15
C GLN A 109 -10.70 -0.94 -13.09
N ALA A 110 -11.04 0.22 -12.53
CA ALA A 110 -12.43 0.62 -12.27
C ALA A 110 -13.33 0.64 -13.51
N TYR A 111 -12.73 0.75 -14.70
CA TYR A 111 -13.43 0.82 -15.99
C TYR A 111 -13.11 -0.38 -16.90
N ALA A 112 -12.56 -1.45 -16.34
CA ALA A 112 -12.27 -2.62 -17.13
C ALA A 112 -13.56 -3.30 -17.57
N ASP A 113 -13.68 -3.54 -18.88
CA ASP A 113 -14.74 -4.38 -19.40
C ASP A 113 -14.62 -5.79 -18.79
N LYS A 114 -15.75 -6.39 -18.48
CA LYS A 114 -15.79 -7.79 -18.07
C LYS A 114 -15.14 -8.63 -19.17
N GLY A 115 -14.19 -9.47 -18.77
CA GLY A 115 -13.50 -10.36 -19.69
C GLY A 115 -12.09 -9.92 -20.10
N LEU A 116 -11.51 -8.89 -19.49
CA LEU A 116 -10.10 -8.57 -19.66
C LEU A 116 -9.17 -9.46 -18.83
N ALA A 117 -9.73 -10.24 -17.92
CA ALA A 117 -9.00 -11.19 -17.07
C ALA A 117 -7.75 -10.54 -16.42
N LEU A 118 -6.58 -11.18 -16.51
CA LEU A 118 -5.34 -10.67 -15.90
C LEU A 118 -4.89 -9.30 -16.43
N LYS A 119 -5.30 -8.90 -17.64
CA LYS A 119 -4.97 -7.59 -18.21
C LYS A 119 -5.64 -6.44 -17.43
N ALA A 120 -6.75 -6.72 -16.77
CA ALA A 120 -7.47 -5.73 -15.99
C ALA A 120 -6.97 -5.61 -14.54
N VAL A 121 -6.05 -6.47 -14.12
CA VAL A 121 -5.41 -6.35 -12.80
C VAL A 121 -4.65 -5.03 -12.74
N ASP A 122 -4.95 -4.24 -11.73
CA ASP A 122 -4.40 -2.88 -11.56
C ASP A 122 -3.30 -2.88 -10.51
N GLN A 123 -3.61 -3.32 -9.29
CA GLN A 123 -2.69 -3.29 -8.16
C GLN A 123 -2.69 -4.62 -7.43
N LEU A 124 -1.53 -4.98 -6.89
CA LEU A 124 -1.35 -6.15 -6.04
C LEU A 124 -1.14 -5.72 -4.59
N PHE A 125 -1.76 -6.47 -3.69
CA PHE A 125 -1.64 -6.30 -2.25
C PHE A 125 -1.37 -7.64 -1.59
N VAL A 126 -0.86 -7.59 -0.36
CA VAL A 126 -0.78 -8.76 0.52
C VAL A 126 -1.45 -8.39 1.83
N SER A 127 -2.38 -9.22 2.27
CA SER A 127 -3.00 -9.06 3.59
C SER A 127 -2.49 -10.11 4.56
N CYS A 128 -2.47 -9.78 5.84
CA CYS A 128 -2.32 -10.75 6.91
C CYS A 128 -3.10 -10.32 8.16
N MET A 129 -3.45 -11.30 9.00
CA MET A 129 -4.11 -11.06 10.28
C MET A 129 -3.06 -11.10 11.38
N VAL A 130 -3.02 -10.05 12.22
CA VAL A 130 -2.16 -9.97 13.38
C VAL A 130 -2.97 -9.46 14.56
N ASN A 131 -2.96 -10.19 15.66
CA ASN A 131 -3.69 -9.82 16.90
C ASN A 131 -5.18 -9.51 16.68
N GLY A 132 -5.80 -10.12 15.65
CA GLY A 132 -7.20 -9.88 15.30
C GLY A 132 -7.45 -8.68 14.38
N GLU A 133 -6.41 -7.95 14.00
CA GLU A 133 -6.48 -6.85 13.05
C GLU A 133 -6.00 -7.29 11.67
N LEU A 134 -6.66 -6.79 10.63
CA LEU A 134 -6.28 -7.03 9.24
C LEU A 134 -5.29 -5.95 8.78
N TYR A 135 -4.10 -6.39 8.40
CA TYR A 135 -3.11 -5.54 7.75
C TYR A 135 -3.15 -5.77 6.25
N LEU A 136 -3.04 -4.69 5.49
CA LEU A 136 -2.99 -4.72 4.04
C LEU A 136 -1.77 -3.94 3.55
N PHE A 137 -0.89 -4.59 2.81
CA PHE A 137 0.36 -4.03 2.33
C PHE A 137 0.37 -3.94 0.80
N SER A 138 0.91 -2.85 0.29
CA SER A 138 1.30 -2.72 -1.11
C SER A 138 2.81 -2.86 -1.25
N THR A 139 3.27 -3.51 -2.31
CA THR A 139 4.69 -3.56 -2.67
C THR A 139 5.11 -2.43 -3.60
N SER A 140 4.16 -1.62 -4.04
CA SER A 140 4.41 -0.41 -4.81
C SER A 140 4.72 0.77 -3.89
N SER A 141 5.72 1.57 -4.26
CA SER A 141 5.99 2.84 -3.57
C SER A 141 4.95 3.93 -3.88
N THR A 142 4.16 3.74 -4.94
CA THR A 142 3.18 4.73 -5.43
C THR A 142 1.75 4.42 -5.03
N HIS A 143 1.43 3.14 -4.81
CA HIS A 143 0.09 2.69 -4.49
C HIS A 143 0.01 2.25 -3.03
N ARG A 144 -0.72 3.01 -2.24
CA ARG A 144 -0.92 2.74 -0.81
C ARG A 144 -2.35 2.26 -0.60
N PRO A 145 -2.57 1.23 0.23
CA PRO A 145 -3.93 0.74 0.51
C PRO A 145 -4.88 1.85 0.96
N GLN A 146 -4.37 2.80 1.75
CA GLN A 146 -5.15 3.91 2.29
C GLN A 146 -5.61 4.92 1.23
N THR A 147 -4.98 4.93 0.05
CA THR A 147 -5.36 5.81 -1.06
C THR A 147 -6.35 5.16 -2.02
N VAL A 148 -6.64 3.88 -1.86
CA VAL A 148 -7.55 3.12 -2.71
C VAL A 148 -8.97 3.19 -2.17
N ASN A 149 -9.90 3.63 -3.00
CA ASN A 149 -11.32 3.56 -2.67
C ASN A 149 -11.85 2.15 -2.99
N PHE A 150 -11.83 1.26 -2.02
CA PHE A 150 -12.29 -0.13 -2.19
C PHE A 150 -13.80 -0.28 -2.41
N ASP A 151 -14.61 0.74 -2.16
CA ASP A 151 -16.03 0.74 -2.53
C ASP A 151 -16.22 0.82 -4.04
N ARG A 152 -15.30 1.50 -4.74
CA ARG A 152 -15.32 1.65 -6.20
C ARG A 152 -14.40 0.67 -6.92
N THR A 153 -13.36 0.21 -6.25
CA THR A 153 -12.33 -0.69 -6.78
C THR A 153 -12.25 -1.92 -5.88
N PRO A 154 -13.13 -2.91 -6.10
CA PRO A 154 -13.19 -4.07 -5.23
C PRO A 154 -11.85 -4.80 -5.16
N LEU A 155 -11.49 -5.23 -3.96
CA LEU A 155 -10.34 -6.07 -3.71
C LEU A 155 -10.74 -7.54 -3.84
N PHE A 156 -9.96 -8.30 -4.59
CA PHE A 156 -10.20 -9.72 -4.83
C PHE A 156 -9.09 -10.54 -4.18
N SER A 157 -9.49 -11.60 -3.48
CA SER A 157 -8.56 -12.64 -3.02
C SER A 157 -8.08 -13.46 -4.22
N LEU A 158 -6.77 -13.64 -4.36
CA LEU A 158 -6.23 -14.54 -5.38
C LEU A 158 -6.54 -16.01 -5.06
N GLN A 159 -6.69 -16.37 -3.78
CA GLN A 159 -6.98 -17.73 -3.35
C GLN A 159 -8.39 -18.16 -3.71
N THR A 160 -9.37 -17.30 -3.48
CA THR A 160 -10.78 -17.63 -3.68
C THR A 160 -11.33 -17.11 -4.99
N GLY A 161 -10.66 -16.15 -5.62
CA GLY A 161 -11.13 -15.42 -6.80
C GLY A 161 -12.38 -14.57 -6.52
N LYS A 162 -12.70 -14.30 -5.26
CA LYS A 162 -13.90 -13.56 -4.84
C LYS A 162 -13.54 -12.19 -4.30
N PRO A 163 -14.47 -11.23 -4.42
CA PRO A 163 -14.30 -9.94 -3.78
C PRO A 163 -14.27 -10.10 -2.25
N VAL A 164 -13.38 -9.33 -1.61
CA VAL A 164 -13.24 -9.25 -0.17
C VAL A 164 -13.67 -7.87 0.27
N ALA A 165 -14.61 -7.81 1.22
CA ALA A 165 -14.98 -6.56 1.86
C ALA A 165 -13.89 -6.21 2.89
N ILE A 166 -13.21 -5.09 2.68
CA ILE A 166 -12.32 -4.51 3.67
C ILE A 166 -12.97 -3.26 4.21
N ALA A 167 -13.23 -3.24 5.49
CA ALA A 167 -13.45 -2.01 6.20
C ALA A 167 -12.07 -1.35 6.39
N VAL A 168 -11.67 -0.50 5.45
CA VAL A 168 -10.59 0.44 5.73
C VAL A 168 -11.20 1.48 6.66
N PRO A 169 -10.76 1.54 7.88
CA PRO A 169 -11.26 2.53 8.80
C PRO A 169 -11.02 3.90 8.17
N GLN A 170 -12.04 4.75 8.07
CA GLN A 170 -11.97 6.06 7.40
C GLN A 170 -11.43 7.18 8.30
N ASP A 171 -11.10 6.86 9.54
CA ASP A 171 -10.81 7.86 10.57
C ASP A 171 -9.33 8.29 10.68
N TYR A 172 -8.49 7.93 9.72
CA TYR A 172 -7.10 7.90 10.05
C TYR A 172 -6.12 8.62 9.25
N LEU A 173 -6.51 9.22 8.15
CA LEU A 173 -5.48 9.68 7.23
C LEU A 173 -4.70 10.84 7.84
N ILE A 174 -5.24 11.97 7.80
CA ILE A 174 -4.65 13.19 8.37
C ILE A 174 -5.84 14.01 8.92
N LYS A 175 -5.76 14.37 10.17
CA LYS A 175 -6.69 15.31 10.75
C LYS A 175 -6.00 16.64 10.87
N SER A 176 -6.50 17.65 10.15
CA SER A 176 -6.01 19.03 10.20
C SER A 176 -7.10 19.94 10.76
N ASP A 177 -6.83 20.52 11.92
CA ASP A 177 -7.67 21.58 12.49
C ASP A 177 -7.02 22.93 12.19
N ILE A 178 -7.65 23.72 11.34
CA ILE A 178 -7.14 25.03 10.91
C ILE A 178 -7.98 26.13 11.52
N ALA A 179 -7.39 26.96 12.37
CA ALA A 179 -8.01 28.15 12.91
C ALA A 179 -7.45 29.40 12.21
N VAL A 180 -8.33 30.26 11.72
CA VAL A 180 -7.96 31.52 11.08
C VAL A 180 -8.48 32.68 11.94
N ARG A 181 -7.60 33.59 12.33
CA ARG A 181 -7.94 34.79 13.14
C ARG A 181 -7.54 36.03 12.40
N PHE A 182 -8.45 36.98 12.40
CA PHE A 182 -8.23 38.32 11.83
C PHE A 182 -8.16 39.34 12.97
N LYS A 183 -7.04 40.04 13.06
CA LYS A 183 -6.85 41.07 14.07
C LYS A 183 -5.84 42.13 13.58
N ASP A 184 -6.15 43.40 13.76
CA ASP A 184 -5.25 44.52 13.53
C ASP A 184 -4.58 44.51 12.12
N GLY A 185 -5.37 44.19 11.08
CA GLY A 185 -4.86 44.11 9.70
C GLY A 185 -3.92 42.90 9.44
N LYS A 186 -3.92 41.96 10.32
CA LYS A 186 -3.14 40.73 10.19
C LYS A 186 -4.05 39.49 10.22
N VAL A 187 -3.61 38.44 9.56
CA VAL A 187 -4.22 37.10 9.62
C VAL A 187 -3.24 36.17 10.29
N THR A 188 -3.72 35.51 11.31
CA THR A 188 -2.96 34.40 11.95
C THR A 188 -3.67 33.11 11.66
N THR A 189 -2.96 32.15 11.06
CA THR A 189 -3.40 30.78 10.86
C THR A 189 -2.70 29.88 11.86
N SER A 190 -3.47 29.10 12.59
CA SER A 190 -2.94 28.05 13.49
C SER A 190 -3.44 26.72 12.96
N THR A 191 -2.50 25.84 12.64
CA THR A 191 -2.77 24.50 12.11
C THR A 191 -2.32 23.47 13.12
N LYS A 192 -3.22 22.54 13.46
CA LYS A 192 -2.91 21.35 14.24
C LYS A 192 -3.15 20.15 13.35
N GLU A 193 -2.14 19.34 13.17
CA GLU A 193 -2.22 18.14 12.36
C GLU A 193 -1.91 16.89 13.19
N SER A 194 -2.67 15.85 12.97
CA SER A 194 -2.40 14.53 13.50
C SER A 194 -2.41 13.51 12.37
N VAL A 195 -1.37 12.67 12.33
CA VAL A 195 -1.22 11.60 11.35
C VAL A 195 -1.40 10.26 12.07
N GLY A 196 -2.30 9.43 11.58
CA GLY A 196 -2.61 8.14 12.17
C GLY A 196 -1.49 7.12 11.99
N LYS A 197 -1.41 6.15 12.91
CA LYS A 197 -0.41 5.06 12.86
C LYS A 197 -0.49 4.25 11.57
N GLU A 198 -1.66 4.17 10.97
CA GLU A 198 -1.96 3.42 9.76
C GLU A 198 -1.25 3.96 8.52
N LEU A 199 -0.70 5.16 8.61
CA LEU A 199 0.13 5.75 7.55
C LEU A 199 1.62 5.43 7.70
N MET A 200 2.01 4.72 8.77
CA MET A 200 3.39 4.21 8.87
C MET A 200 3.60 3.07 7.84
N PRO A 201 4.79 2.95 7.25
CA PRO A 201 6.01 3.74 7.46
C PRO A 201 6.10 5.00 6.57
N TYR A 202 5.05 5.41 5.90
CA TYR A 202 5.07 6.42 4.84
C TYR A 202 5.12 7.86 5.34
N PHE A 203 4.67 8.10 6.57
CA PHE A 203 4.70 9.42 7.21
C PHE A 203 5.22 9.29 8.63
N THR A 204 5.93 10.30 9.07
CA THR A 204 6.27 10.44 10.49
C THR A 204 4.96 10.59 11.26
N THR A 205 4.66 9.65 12.16
CA THR A 205 3.51 9.77 13.04
C THR A 205 3.74 10.85 14.08
N GLY A 206 2.74 11.61 14.36
CA GLY A 206 2.81 12.61 15.40
C GLY A 206 1.79 13.71 15.26
N ASN A 207 1.77 14.56 16.28
CA ASN A 207 1.01 15.80 16.26
C ASN A 207 1.99 16.94 15.97
N SER A 208 1.67 17.77 14.99
CA SER A 208 2.39 18.99 14.71
C SER A 208 1.48 20.19 14.98
N GLU A 209 2.04 21.24 15.54
CA GLU A 209 1.37 22.55 15.68
C GLU A 209 2.22 23.60 14.98
N ASN A 210 1.60 24.37 14.10
CA ASN A 210 2.24 25.46 13.39
C ASN A 210 1.36 26.70 13.46
N GLU A 211 1.96 27.82 13.77
CA GLU A 211 1.30 29.13 13.75
C GLU A 211 2.04 30.07 12.80
N GLN A 212 1.31 30.65 11.85
CA GLN A 212 1.83 31.60 10.89
C GLN A 212 1.02 32.88 10.93
N THR A 213 1.69 34.02 10.87
CA THR A 213 1.04 35.33 10.81
C THR A 213 1.49 36.08 9.56
N ALA A 214 0.54 36.55 8.78
CA ALA A 214 0.77 37.30 7.56
C ALA A 214 -0.08 38.61 7.53
N PRO A 215 0.42 39.69 6.87
CA PRO A 215 -0.37 40.86 6.65
C PRO A 215 -1.57 40.58 5.73
N LEU A 216 -2.74 41.09 6.08
CA LEU A 216 -3.92 41.02 5.23
C LEU A 216 -3.89 42.22 4.26
N LYS A 217 -3.85 41.96 2.96
CA LYS A 217 -4.07 42.97 1.91
C LYS A 217 -5.50 42.87 1.42
N VAL A 218 -6.19 44.00 1.41
CA VAL A 218 -7.53 44.08 0.86
C VAL A 218 -7.49 45.04 -0.34
N GLU A 219 -7.69 44.54 -1.53
CA GLU A 219 -7.73 45.31 -2.78
C GLU A 219 -8.97 44.90 -3.60
N ASN A 220 -9.70 45.88 -4.10
CA ASN A 220 -10.89 45.67 -4.95
C ASN A 220 -11.95 44.74 -4.35
N GLY A 221 -12.11 44.71 -3.03
CA GLY A 221 -13.08 43.85 -2.36
C GLY A 221 -12.61 42.39 -2.14
N TYR A 222 -11.37 42.08 -2.52
CA TYR A 222 -10.77 40.78 -2.29
C TYR A 222 -9.72 40.88 -1.18
N ALA A 223 -9.76 39.88 -0.27
CA ALA A 223 -8.73 39.71 0.76
C ALA A 223 -7.66 38.73 0.24
N THR A 224 -6.41 39.19 0.17
CA THR A 224 -5.29 38.37 -0.24
C THR A 224 -4.34 38.15 0.94
N ILE A 225 -4.00 36.91 1.18
CA ILE A 225 -3.05 36.47 2.20
C ILE A 225 -1.90 35.79 1.45
N SER A 226 -0.68 36.31 1.63
CA SER A 226 0.53 35.60 1.18
C SER A 226 1.13 34.91 2.38
N LEU A 227 0.90 33.61 2.52
CA LEU A 227 1.59 32.81 3.52
C LEU A 227 3.00 32.50 3.01
N PRO A 228 4.05 32.54 3.86
CA PRO A 228 5.35 32.07 3.47
C PRO A 228 5.25 30.59 3.08
N ASP A 229 6.00 30.20 2.04
CA ASP A 229 6.06 28.79 1.62
C ASP A 229 6.42 27.93 2.83
N ALA A 230 5.53 27.03 3.18
CA ALA A 230 5.88 25.92 4.05
C ALA A 230 6.83 25.05 3.26
N GLY A 231 8.14 25.15 3.53
CA GLY A 231 9.12 24.28 2.91
C GLY A 231 8.77 22.81 3.25
N TYR A 232 8.41 22.05 2.22
CA TYR A 232 8.28 20.59 2.27
C TYR A 232 9.64 19.97 1.95
#